data_65da36c90e92be313d2994248c32d395
#
_entry.id   65da36c90e92be313d2994248c32d395
#
_cell.length_a   1.000
_cell.length_b   1.000
_cell.length_c   1.000
_cell.angle_alpha   90.00
_cell.angle_beta   90.00
_cell.angle_gamma   90.00
#
_symmetry.space_group_name_H-M   'P 1'
#
loop_
_entity.id
_entity.type
_entity.pdbx_description
1 polymer ?
#
loop_
_entity_poly.entity_id
_entity_poly.type
_entity_poly.pdbx_seq_one_letter_code
_entity_poly.pdbx_strand_id
1 'polypeptide(L)'
;SAEFGQGTTYIEGDNNLVNSFVRASLPSVDLTKTIIFVIINKAKYAGTCHMYSNNQAICYVPLCSNETEYAQTLRHEGCGHGFGKLADDYFYTSNGRIPEEEISQLRQWQSFAYGFYENVDLTNDPNTVLWSKFISDSRYSGIVGIYEGGYTYPYGVYRPTENSIMRYNTGGFNAPSREAIYKKIMNF
;
A
#
# COMPACT_ATOMS: atom_id res chain seq x y z
N SER A 1 8.49 -15.14 -15.73
CA SER A 1 7.95 -15.92 -14.61
C SER A 1 8.10 -15.11 -13.33
N ALA A 2 7.15 -15.26 -12.40
CA ALA A 2 7.25 -14.65 -11.09
C ALA A 2 8.13 -15.50 -10.16
N GLU A 3 8.96 -14.86 -9.35
CA GLU A 3 9.90 -15.53 -8.46
C GLU A 3 9.64 -15.15 -7.01
N PHE A 4 9.86 -16.09 -6.09
CA PHE A 4 9.82 -15.84 -4.64
C PHE A 4 11.24 -15.57 -4.14
N GLY A 5 11.43 -14.47 -3.43
CA GLY A 5 12.65 -14.24 -2.67
C GLY A 5 12.83 -15.31 -1.59
N GLN A 6 14.03 -15.79 -1.38
CA GLN A 6 14.33 -16.80 -0.35
C GLN A 6 14.07 -16.22 1.05
N GLY A 7 13.18 -16.88 1.82
CA GLY A 7 12.87 -16.53 3.19
C GLY A 7 12.09 -15.23 3.40
N THR A 8 11.55 -14.62 2.33
CA THR A 8 10.76 -13.37 2.39
C THR A 8 9.32 -13.60 1.93
N THR A 9 8.45 -12.64 2.23
CA THR A 9 7.10 -12.51 1.67
C THR A 9 7.08 -11.78 0.33
N TYR A 10 8.25 -11.37 -0.16
CA TYR A 10 8.43 -10.69 -1.44
C TYR A 10 8.28 -11.66 -2.60
N ILE A 11 7.62 -11.21 -3.66
CA ILE A 11 7.48 -11.92 -4.93
C ILE A 11 7.59 -10.94 -6.08
N GLU A 12 8.35 -11.30 -7.09
CA GLU A 12 8.65 -10.45 -8.23
C GLU A 12 8.39 -11.19 -9.55
N GLY A 13 8.11 -10.42 -10.60
CA GLY A 13 7.96 -10.89 -11.96
C GLY A 13 8.46 -9.86 -12.97
N ASP A 14 8.46 -10.22 -14.24
CA ASP A 14 8.79 -9.31 -15.33
C ASP A 14 7.58 -8.42 -15.66
N ASN A 15 7.59 -7.20 -15.14
CA ASN A 15 6.53 -6.21 -15.34
C ASN A 15 6.38 -5.81 -16.82
N ASN A 16 7.45 -5.84 -17.63
CA ASN A 16 7.38 -5.55 -19.06
C ASN A 16 6.65 -6.66 -19.81
N LEU A 17 6.93 -7.91 -19.46
CA LEU A 17 6.24 -9.06 -20.01
C LEU A 17 4.75 -9.04 -19.65
N VAL A 18 4.41 -8.72 -18.40
CA VAL A 18 3.02 -8.58 -17.94
C VAL A 18 2.31 -7.48 -18.75
N ASN A 19 2.90 -6.31 -18.89
CA ASN A 19 2.34 -5.22 -19.67
C ASN A 19 2.17 -5.58 -21.15
N SER A 20 3.14 -6.26 -21.74
CA SER A 20 3.08 -6.72 -23.13
C SER A 20 1.95 -7.71 -23.34
N PHE A 21 1.76 -8.65 -22.42
CA PHE A 21 0.68 -9.63 -22.45
C PHE A 21 -0.69 -8.96 -22.36
N VAL A 22 -0.85 -8.01 -21.41
CA VAL A 22 -2.12 -7.29 -21.24
C VAL A 22 -2.45 -6.46 -22.47
N ARG A 23 -1.49 -5.74 -23.05
CA ARG A 23 -1.70 -4.97 -24.29
C ARG A 23 -2.04 -5.84 -25.50
N ALA A 24 -1.42 -7.01 -25.60
CA ALA A 24 -1.74 -7.97 -26.67
C ALA A 24 -3.16 -8.55 -26.52
N SER A 25 -3.60 -8.81 -25.29
CA SER A 25 -4.91 -9.39 -24.99
C SER A 25 -6.04 -8.33 -25.01
N LEU A 26 -5.73 -7.09 -24.63
CA LEU A 26 -6.67 -5.96 -24.54
C LEU A 26 -6.01 -4.72 -25.17
N PRO A 27 -5.97 -4.60 -26.51
CA PRO A 27 -5.22 -3.55 -27.21
C PRO A 27 -5.64 -2.11 -26.88
N SER A 28 -6.89 -1.90 -26.45
CA SER A 28 -7.44 -0.57 -26.10
C SER A 28 -7.38 -0.26 -24.59
N VAL A 29 -6.73 -1.11 -23.78
CA VAL A 29 -6.67 -0.90 -22.33
C VAL A 29 -5.84 0.34 -21.98
N ASP A 30 -6.40 1.18 -21.13
CA ASP A 30 -5.67 2.29 -20.51
C ASP A 30 -5.02 1.80 -19.21
N LEU A 31 -3.71 1.54 -19.26
CA LEU A 31 -2.97 1.04 -18.10
C LEU A 31 -2.92 2.03 -16.94
N THR A 32 -3.12 3.34 -17.20
CA THR A 32 -3.17 4.35 -16.13
C THR A 32 -4.44 4.26 -15.28
N LYS A 33 -5.45 3.52 -15.77
CA LYS A 33 -6.71 3.24 -15.08
C LYS A 33 -6.87 1.76 -14.73
N THR A 34 -5.77 1.01 -14.70
CA THR A 34 -5.82 -0.44 -14.59
C THR A 34 -4.94 -0.93 -13.45
N ILE A 35 -5.48 -1.85 -12.67
CA ILE A 35 -4.72 -2.67 -11.73
C ILE A 35 -4.63 -4.06 -12.33
N ILE A 36 -3.41 -4.56 -12.53
CA ILE A 36 -3.16 -5.89 -13.06
C ILE A 36 -2.87 -6.84 -11.89
N PHE A 37 -3.64 -7.90 -11.77
CA PHE A 37 -3.35 -8.98 -10.83
C PHE A 37 -2.68 -10.15 -11.54
N VAL A 38 -1.48 -10.50 -11.11
CA VAL A 38 -0.77 -11.70 -11.48
C VAL A 38 -1.00 -12.75 -10.40
N ILE A 39 -1.98 -13.62 -10.61
CA ILE A 39 -2.31 -14.68 -9.67
C ILE A 39 -1.37 -15.85 -9.86
N ILE A 40 -0.69 -16.25 -8.79
CA ILE A 40 0.35 -17.28 -8.83
C ILE A 40 -0.15 -18.54 -8.15
N ASN A 41 -0.19 -19.64 -8.89
CA ASN A 41 -0.65 -20.94 -8.36
C ASN A 41 0.40 -21.56 -7.43
N LYS A 42 0.59 -20.96 -6.26
CA LYS A 42 1.46 -21.45 -5.18
C LYS A 42 0.81 -21.23 -3.82
N ALA A 43 0.82 -22.26 -2.99
CA ALA A 43 0.37 -22.22 -1.61
C ALA A 43 1.45 -21.62 -0.70
N LYS A 44 1.73 -20.31 -0.86
CA LYS A 44 2.74 -19.59 -0.05
C LYS A 44 2.22 -18.20 0.28
N TYR A 45 2.33 -17.80 1.55
CA TYR A 45 2.07 -16.43 1.96
C TYR A 45 3.13 -15.50 1.40
N ALA A 46 2.74 -14.63 0.48
CA ALA A 46 3.52 -13.56 -0.10
C ALA A 46 2.59 -12.60 -0.85
N GLY A 47 3.07 -11.40 -1.13
CA GLY A 47 2.40 -10.43 -1.96
C GLY A 47 3.35 -9.29 -2.30
N THR A 48 3.17 -8.64 -3.42
CA THR A 48 3.91 -7.44 -3.81
C THR A 48 3.09 -6.66 -4.82
N CYS A 49 2.98 -5.36 -4.63
CA CYS A 49 2.39 -4.47 -5.61
C CYS A 49 3.40 -3.43 -6.10
N HIS A 50 3.67 -3.44 -7.39
CA HIS A 50 4.42 -2.39 -8.06
C HIS A 50 3.48 -1.26 -8.44
N MET A 51 3.64 -0.11 -7.81
CA MET A 51 2.91 1.12 -8.10
C MET A 51 3.72 2.02 -9.01
N TYR A 52 3.07 2.63 -9.98
CA TYR A 52 3.69 3.56 -10.92
C TYR A 52 3.14 4.97 -10.75
N SER A 53 3.97 5.99 -10.98
CA SER A 53 3.58 7.40 -10.87
C SER A 53 2.45 7.82 -11.81
N ASN A 54 2.24 7.06 -12.89
CA ASN A 54 1.12 7.25 -13.84
C ASN A 54 -0.18 6.56 -13.39
N ASN A 55 -0.27 6.13 -12.13
CA ASN A 55 -1.40 5.45 -11.53
C ASN A 55 -1.55 3.94 -11.82
N GLN A 56 -0.87 3.37 -12.80
CA GLN A 56 -0.86 1.94 -13.03
C GLN A 56 -0.40 1.17 -11.76
N ALA A 57 -0.87 -0.07 -11.61
CA ALA A 57 -0.32 -1.00 -10.63
C ALA A 57 -0.29 -2.44 -11.16
N ILE A 58 0.72 -3.20 -10.74
CA ILE A 58 0.84 -4.64 -10.99
C ILE A 58 1.02 -5.32 -9.64
N CYS A 59 0.05 -6.15 -9.26
CA CYS A 59 0.03 -6.87 -8.00
C CYS A 59 0.27 -8.36 -8.23
N TYR A 60 1.30 -8.91 -7.63
CA TYR A 60 1.62 -10.34 -7.62
C TYR A 60 1.04 -10.97 -6.37
N VAL A 61 0.07 -11.87 -6.52
CA VAL A 61 -0.64 -12.47 -5.39
C VAL A 61 -0.67 -13.99 -5.54
N PRO A 62 0.06 -14.73 -4.72
CA PRO A 62 -0.06 -16.18 -4.64
C PRO A 62 -1.40 -16.60 -4.04
N LEU A 63 -1.80 -17.86 -4.26
CA LEU A 63 -3.02 -18.42 -3.66
C LEU A 63 -2.94 -18.56 -2.13
N CYS A 64 -1.77 -18.32 -1.52
CA CYS A 64 -1.53 -18.45 -0.09
C CYS A 64 -1.80 -19.88 0.44
N SER A 65 -1.85 -20.05 1.76
CA SER A 65 -2.09 -21.36 2.38
C SER A 65 -3.58 -21.68 2.56
N ASN A 66 -4.42 -20.63 2.53
CA ASN A 66 -5.87 -20.75 2.67
C ASN A 66 -6.59 -19.53 2.10
N GLU A 67 -7.91 -19.64 1.92
CA GLU A 67 -8.75 -18.59 1.32
C GLU A 67 -8.74 -17.27 2.11
N THR A 68 -8.64 -17.33 3.43
CA THR A 68 -8.60 -16.11 4.27
C THR A 68 -7.32 -15.32 4.04
N GLU A 69 -6.17 -15.97 4.04
CA GLU A 69 -4.89 -15.33 3.73
C GLU A 69 -4.89 -14.77 2.31
N TYR A 70 -5.40 -15.54 1.34
CA TYR A 70 -5.51 -15.07 -0.04
C TYR A 70 -6.37 -13.83 -0.17
N ALA A 71 -7.57 -13.84 0.43
CA ALA A 71 -8.49 -12.71 0.38
C ALA A 71 -7.90 -11.45 1.05
N GLN A 72 -7.20 -11.61 2.18
CA GLN A 72 -6.54 -10.51 2.86
C GLN A 72 -5.35 -9.96 2.04
N THR A 73 -4.53 -10.84 1.48
CA THR A 73 -3.41 -10.42 0.62
C THR A 73 -3.90 -9.72 -0.64
N LEU A 74 -4.97 -10.22 -1.27
CA LEU A 74 -5.58 -9.58 -2.42
C LEU A 74 -6.08 -8.16 -2.09
N ARG A 75 -6.70 -7.97 -0.91
CA ARG A 75 -7.14 -6.65 -0.43
C ARG A 75 -5.96 -5.73 -0.13
N HIS A 76 -4.93 -6.25 0.54
CA HIS A 76 -3.72 -5.50 0.89
C HIS A 76 -3.03 -4.99 -0.39
N GLU A 77 -2.65 -5.91 -1.29
CA GLU A 77 -1.93 -5.57 -2.51
C GLU A 77 -2.80 -4.80 -3.51
N GLY A 78 -4.00 -5.27 -3.78
CA GLY A 78 -4.86 -4.69 -4.81
C GLY A 78 -5.60 -3.45 -4.36
N CYS A 79 -6.36 -3.52 -3.25
CA CYS A 79 -7.14 -2.39 -2.77
C CYS A 79 -6.27 -1.37 -1.99
N GLY A 80 -5.30 -1.84 -1.21
CA GLY A 80 -4.38 -0.99 -0.44
C GLY A 80 -3.37 -0.30 -1.34
N HIS A 81 -2.40 -1.05 -1.84
CA HIS A 81 -1.35 -0.49 -2.70
C HIS A 81 -1.88 -0.15 -4.11
N GLY A 82 -2.44 -1.13 -4.80
CA GLY A 82 -2.81 -1.00 -6.21
C GLY A 82 -3.79 0.12 -6.49
N PHE A 83 -4.90 0.20 -5.77
CA PHE A 83 -5.94 1.21 -5.94
C PHE A 83 -5.76 2.39 -4.99
N GLY A 84 -5.67 2.14 -3.69
CA GLY A 84 -5.56 3.15 -2.65
C GLY A 84 -4.24 3.91 -2.66
N LYS A 85 -3.21 3.39 -3.32
CA LYS A 85 -1.83 3.91 -3.31
C LYS A 85 -1.29 4.12 -1.89
N LEU A 86 -1.72 3.25 -0.97
CA LEU A 86 -1.33 3.30 0.43
C LEU A 86 0.10 2.75 0.60
N ALA A 87 0.80 3.25 1.60
CA ALA A 87 2.05 2.68 2.08
C ALA A 87 1.78 1.50 3.01
N ASP A 88 2.81 0.66 3.25
CA ASP A 88 2.80 -0.27 4.36
C ASP A 88 2.82 0.46 5.70
N ASP A 89 1.96 0.03 6.64
CA ASP A 89 1.95 0.52 8.01
C ASP A 89 2.94 -0.25 8.91
N TYR A 90 3.56 -1.33 8.40
CA TYR A 90 4.57 -2.08 9.14
C TYR A 90 5.97 -1.49 8.99
N PHE A 91 6.88 -1.98 9.84
CA PHE A 91 8.29 -1.61 9.83
C PHE A 91 9.18 -2.79 10.21
N TYR A 92 10.44 -2.71 9.83
CA TYR A 92 11.49 -3.63 10.24
C TYR A 92 12.40 -2.93 11.22
N THR A 93 12.61 -3.50 12.41
CA THR A 93 13.48 -2.90 13.45
C THR A 93 14.92 -2.72 12.99
N SER A 94 15.35 -3.53 12.02
CA SER A 94 16.68 -3.44 11.40
C SER A 94 16.90 -2.18 10.55
N ASN A 95 15.84 -1.53 10.08
CA ASN A 95 15.95 -0.39 9.16
C ASN A 95 16.32 0.94 9.86
N GLY A 96 16.13 1.03 11.18
CA GLY A 96 16.45 2.25 11.93
C GLY A 96 15.56 3.43 11.55
N ARG A 97 16.11 4.64 11.65
CA ARG A 97 15.39 5.86 11.26
C ARG A 97 15.38 6.02 9.74
N ILE A 98 14.24 6.52 9.23
CA ILE A 98 14.11 6.81 7.80
C ILE A 98 15.23 7.78 7.34
N PRO A 99 16.00 7.46 6.28
CA PRO A 99 17.05 8.33 5.75
C PRO A 99 16.46 9.49 4.92
N GLU A 100 17.25 10.57 4.77
CA GLU A 100 16.82 11.78 4.04
C GLU A 100 16.44 11.52 2.57
N GLU A 101 17.10 10.56 1.93
CA GLU A 101 16.76 10.16 0.57
C GLU A 101 15.34 9.60 0.49
N GLU A 102 14.97 8.71 1.41
CA GLU A 102 13.64 8.11 1.50
C GLU A 102 12.57 9.13 1.93
N ILE A 103 12.93 10.09 2.81
CA ILE A 103 12.07 11.23 3.15
C ILE A 103 11.73 12.04 1.89
N SER A 104 12.74 12.34 1.08
CA SER A 104 12.59 13.09 -0.16
C SER A 104 11.71 12.32 -1.16
N GLN A 105 11.93 11.03 -1.28
CA GLN A 105 11.16 10.15 -2.16
C GLN A 105 9.70 10.02 -1.69
N LEU A 106 9.45 9.82 -0.40
CA LEU A 106 8.10 9.77 0.17
C LEU A 106 7.32 11.07 -0.11
N ARG A 107 7.94 12.23 0.12
CA ARG A 107 7.33 13.54 -0.19
C ARG A 107 7.06 13.72 -1.67
N GLN A 108 7.96 13.27 -2.54
CA GLN A 108 7.75 13.30 -3.98
C GLN A 108 6.52 12.47 -4.37
N TRP A 109 6.38 11.25 -3.86
CA TRP A 109 5.21 10.41 -4.11
C TRP A 109 3.93 11.07 -3.60
N GLN A 110 3.95 11.63 -2.39
CA GLN A 110 2.80 12.33 -1.80
C GLN A 110 2.40 13.60 -2.58
N SER A 111 3.31 14.19 -3.36
CA SER A 111 3.03 15.37 -4.18
C SER A 111 2.28 15.06 -5.49
N PHE A 112 2.19 13.80 -5.90
CA PHE A 112 1.44 13.44 -7.10
C PHE A 112 -0.06 13.65 -6.91
N ALA A 113 -0.72 14.23 -7.91
CA ALA A 113 -2.13 14.60 -7.87
C ALA A 113 -3.08 13.43 -7.59
N TYR A 114 -2.67 12.21 -7.90
CA TYR A 114 -3.47 11.01 -7.62
C TYR A 114 -3.54 10.67 -6.13
N GLY A 115 -2.64 11.18 -5.28
CA GLY A 115 -2.58 10.93 -3.84
C GLY A 115 -1.95 9.57 -3.51
N PHE A 116 -0.64 9.56 -3.27
CA PHE A 116 0.09 8.39 -2.80
C PHE A 116 0.38 8.52 -1.31
N TYR A 117 0.40 7.39 -0.61
CA TYR A 117 0.88 7.25 0.78
C TYR A 117 0.18 8.15 1.79
N GLU A 118 -1.13 8.45 1.57
CA GLU A 118 -1.92 9.29 2.47
C GLU A 118 -2.14 8.68 3.88
N ASN A 119 -1.75 7.43 4.08
CA ASN A 119 -1.82 6.72 5.36
C ASN A 119 -0.52 6.78 6.20
N VAL A 120 0.51 7.47 5.73
CA VAL A 120 1.75 7.70 6.50
C VAL A 120 2.17 9.17 6.41
N ASP A 121 2.87 9.66 7.42
CA ASP A 121 3.37 11.02 7.47
C ASP A 121 4.74 11.08 8.18
N LEU A 122 5.46 12.17 7.98
CA LEU A 122 6.75 12.47 8.59
C LEU A 122 6.64 13.38 9.82
N THR A 123 5.43 13.88 10.12
CA THR A 123 5.16 14.71 11.30
C THR A 123 4.35 13.95 12.35
N ASN A 124 4.64 14.22 13.62
CA ASN A 124 3.85 13.76 14.77
C ASN A 124 2.98 14.87 15.38
N ASP A 125 2.89 16.02 14.73
CA ASP A 125 2.02 17.10 15.17
C ASP A 125 0.56 16.78 14.83
N PRO A 126 -0.34 16.65 15.84
CA PRO A 126 -1.75 16.31 15.61
C PRO A 126 -2.52 17.37 14.82
N ASN A 127 -2.00 18.59 14.69
CA ASN A 127 -2.65 19.66 13.92
C ASN A 127 -2.28 19.64 12.44
N THR A 128 -1.15 19.05 12.09
CA THR A 128 -0.60 19.11 10.71
C THR A 128 -0.47 17.77 10.02
N VAL A 129 -0.55 16.67 10.76
CA VAL A 129 -0.50 15.32 10.18
C VAL A 129 -1.63 15.13 9.16
N LEU A 130 -1.39 14.39 8.09
CA LEU A 130 -2.33 14.21 6.96
C LEU A 130 -3.75 13.80 7.38
N TRP A 131 -3.88 13.11 8.51
CA TRP A 131 -5.18 12.69 9.07
C TRP A 131 -5.62 13.51 10.30
N SER A 132 -5.12 14.73 10.48
CA SER A 132 -5.43 15.62 11.61
C SER A 132 -6.93 15.79 11.88
N LYS A 133 -7.75 15.83 10.83
CA LYS A 133 -9.21 15.92 10.94
C LYS A 133 -9.86 14.73 11.65
N PHE A 134 -9.28 13.52 11.54
CA PHE A 134 -9.77 12.35 12.26
C PHE A 134 -9.36 12.37 13.73
N ILE A 135 -8.22 12.99 14.06
CA ILE A 135 -7.78 13.16 15.44
C ILE A 135 -8.69 14.15 16.18
N SER A 136 -9.10 15.23 15.51
CA SER A 136 -9.99 16.25 16.06
C SER A 136 -11.48 15.82 16.14
N ASP A 137 -11.87 14.75 15.43
CA ASP A 137 -13.25 14.27 15.41
C ASP A 137 -13.49 13.24 16.51
N SER A 138 -14.40 13.58 17.43
CA SER A 138 -14.72 12.73 18.59
C SER A 138 -15.20 11.31 18.23
N ARG A 139 -15.74 11.11 17.01
CA ARG A 139 -16.17 9.79 16.52
C ARG A 139 -15.00 8.81 16.35
N TYR A 140 -13.79 9.32 16.21
CA TYR A 140 -12.56 8.53 16.03
C TYR A 140 -11.64 8.56 17.26
N SER A 141 -12.09 9.18 18.37
CA SER A 141 -11.33 9.23 19.61
C SER A 141 -10.98 7.82 20.11
N GLY A 142 -9.71 7.60 20.43
CA GLY A 142 -9.19 6.29 20.82
C GLY A 142 -9.04 5.26 19.69
N ILE A 143 -9.41 5.63 18.44
CA ILE A 143 -9.28 4.76 17.26
C ILE A 143 -8.17 5.27 16.35
N VAL A 144 -8.16 6.57 16.05
CA VAL A 144 -7.14 7.23 15.23
C VAL A 144 -6.23 8.05 16.14
N GLY A 145 -4.94 7.93 15.96
CA GLY A 145 -3.91 8.63 16.71
C GLY A 145 -2.68 8.88 15.82
N ILE A 146 -1.51 8.95 16.46
CA ILE A 146 -0.23 9.09 15.80
C ILE A 146 0.71 8.04 16.40
N TYR A 147 1.04 7.04 15.61
CA TYR A 147 1.86 5.91 16.02
C TYR A 147 3.16 5.90 15.22
N GLU A 148 4.30 5.99 15.90
CA GLU A 148 5.59 5.93 15.22
C GLU A 148 5.83 4.54 14.61
N GLY A 149 6.44 4.54 13.42
CA GLY A 149 6.72 3.37 12.60
C GLY A 149 5.71 3.19 11.46
N GLY A 150 6.23 2.95 10.27
CA GLY A 150 5.52 2.77 9.00
C GLY A 150 6.47 2.92 7.82
N TYR A 151 6.00 2.69 6.61
CA TYR A 151 6.82 2.78 5.40
C TYR A 151 8.14 2.00 5.53
N THR A 152 8.07 0.83 6.20
CA THR A 152 9.17 -0.06 6.56
C THR A 152 10.17 0.46 7.61
N TYR A 153 10.08 1.70 8.08
CA TYR A 153 10.99 2.32 9.06
C TYR A 153 10.36 2.42 10.45
N PRO A 154 11.05 1.99 11.53
CA PRO A 154 10.53 2.08 12.89
C PRO A 154 10.52 3.50 13.46
N TYR A 155 11.35 4.42 12.92
CA TYR A 155 11.49 5.78 13.44
C TYR A 155 11.42 6.84 12.34
N GLY A 156 10.72 7.95 12.65
CA GLY A 156 10.64 9.13 11.79
C GLY A 156 9.53 9.08 10.76
N VAL A 157 8.73 8.02 10.74
CA VAL A 157 7.49 7.89 9.97
C VAL A 157 6.37 7.55 10.94
N TYR A 158 5.19 8.06 10.70
CA TYR A 158 4.02 7.89 11.55
C TYR A 158 2.85 7.34 10.77
N ARG A 159 1.97 6.57 11.44
CA ARG A 159 0.75 5.97 10.91
C ARG A 159 -0.45 6.28 11.78
N PRO A 160 -1.69 6.20 11.26
CA PRO A 160 -2.88 6.68 11.97
C PRO A 160 -3.45 5.73 13.02
N THR A 161 -3.11 4.44 12.96
CA THR A 161 -3.63 3.44 13.90
C THR A 161 -2.54 2.45 14.30
N GLU A 162 -2.72 1.83 15.46
CA GLU A 162 -1.82 0.78 15.88
C GLU A 162 -1.84 -0.41 14.90
N ASN A 163 -3.04 -0.79 14.46
CA ASN A 163 -3.27 -1.94 13.59
C ASN A 163 -4.14 -1.57 12.39
N SER A 164 -3.84 -2.19 11.25
CA SER A 164 -4.60 -2.10 10.00
C SER A 164 -4.25 -3.27 9.10
N ILE A 165 -5.00 -3.47 8.02
CA ILE A 165 -4.65 -4.45 6.98
C ILE A 165 -3.29 -4.15 6.34
N MET A 166 -2.89 -2.85 6.25
CA MET A 166 -1.59 -2.44 5.71
C MET A 166 -0.43 -2.74 6.67
N ARG A 167 -0.69 -3.21 7.89
CA ARG A 167 0.35 -3.58 8.86
C ARG A 167 0.49 -5.09 9.04
N TYR A 168 -0.60 -5.79 9.30
CA TYR A 168 -0.57 -7.22 9.66
C TYR A 168 -1.29 -8.13 8.67
N ASN A 169 -1.74 -7.57 7.56
CA ASN A 169 -2.54 -8.28 6.56
C ASN A 169 -3.79 -8.97 7.16
N THR A 170 -4.36 -8.36 8.20
CA THR A 170 -5.58 -8.83 8.90
C THR A 170 -6.50 -7.65 9.20
N GLY A 171 -7.76 -7.93 9.48
CA GLY A 171 -8.73 -6.88 9.76
C GLY A 171 -9.11 -6.07 8.51
N GLY A 172 -9.14 -4.75 8.64
CA GLY A 172 -9.58 -3.85 7.58
C GLY A 172 -8.70 -2.60 7.45
N PHE A 173 -9.05 -1.75 6.49
CA PHE A 173 -8.45 -0.43 6.36
C PHE A 173 -8.87 0.48 7.51
N ASN A 174 -7.94 1.24 8.08
CA ASN A 174 -8.24 2.29 9.04
C ASN A 174 -9.00 3.47 8.39
N ALA A 175 -9.50 4.40 9.20
CA ALA A 175 -10.35 5.48 8.69
C ALA A 175 -9.65 6.40 7.67
N PRO A 176 -8.41 6.87 7.87
CA PRO A 176 -7.68 7.62 6.85
C PRO A 176 -7.45 6.84 5.56
N SER A 177 -7.09 5.55 5.64
CA SER A 177 -6.93 4.69 4.47
C SER A 177 -8.23 4.51 3.67
N ARG A 178 -9.36 4.31 4.38
CA ARG A 178 -10.68 4.25 3.73
C ARG A 178 -11.04 5.55 3.04
N GLU A 179 -10.70 6.70 3.62
CA GLU A 179 -10.93 7.99 2.98
C GLU A 179 -10.08 8.15 1.72
N ALA A 180 -8.79 7.79 1.77
CA ALA A 180 -7.93 7.81 0.59
C ALA A 180 -8.50 6.97 -0.55
N ILE A 181 -8.98 5.77 -0.24
CA ILE A 181 -9.67 4.89 -1.21
C ILE A 181 -10.97 5.54 -1.71
N TYR A 182 -11.80 6.09 -0.82
CA TYR A 182 -13.06 6.74 -1.19
C TYR A 182 -12.85 7.93 -2.13
N LYS A 183 -11.89 8.81 -1.85
CA LYS A 183 -11.55 9.94 -2.73
C LYS A 183 -11.23 9.47 -4.15
N LYS A 184 -10.51 8.35 -4.29
CA LYS A 184 -10.16 7.79 -5.59
C LYS A 184 -11.38 7.23 -6.32
N ILE A 185 -12.29 6.56 -5.62
CA ILE A 185 -13.55 6.08 -6.19
C ILE A 185 -14.39 7.24 -6.74
N MET A 186 -14.43 8.37 -6.02
CA MET A 186 -15.24 9.53 -6.41
C MET A 186 -14.62 10.37 -7.52
N ASN A 187 -13.32 10.20 -7.80
CA ASN A 187 -12.58 10.93 -8.83
C ASN A 187 -12.32 10.10 -10.11
N PHE A 188 -12.86 8.90 -10.18
CA PHE A 188 -12.78 8.01 -11.34
C PHE A 188 -13.84 8.33 -12.41
#